data_4fc2d212d79987aef9130e6356509594
#
_entry.id   4fc2d212d79987aef9130e6356509594
#
_cell.length_a   1.000
_cell.length_b   1.000
_cell.length_c   1.000
_cell.angle_alpha   90.00
_cell.angle_beta   90.00
_cell.angle_gamma   90.00
#
_symmetry.space_group_name_H-M   'P 1'
#
loop_
_entity.id
_entity.type
_entity.pdbx_description
1 polymer ?
#
loop_
_entity_poly.entity_id
_entity_poly.type
_entity_poly.pdbx_seq_one_letter_code
_entity_poly.pdbx_strand_id
1 'polypeptide(L)'
;MKLITFTVPCYNSAAYMDRCIETLLPAGEEAEIILVDDGSTDDTGKVADSYAEKYPTIVRVIHQENGGHGEGVNQGIRNATGLFFKVVDSDDWLDTEALAKVMEVLRRFAKAETPLDLLMANYVYEHVADNTRNVVDYTGILPENRVFHWDEIGKFPPDKNILMHSVIYRTEVLRASGMELPKHTFYVDNLFVYQPLPQVNTIYYLN
;
A
#
# COMPACT_ATOMS: atom_id res chain seq x y z
N MET A 1 18.98 -2.67 1.94
CA MET A 1 17.89 -1.66 2.02
C MET A 1 16.71 -2.25 1.25
N LYS A 2 15.55 -2.27 1.84
CA LYS A 2 14.33 -2.75 1.20
C LYS A 2 13.83 -1.70 0.18
N LEU A 3 13.32 -2.16 -0.95
CA LEU A 3 12.77 -1.30 -1.98
C LEU A 3 11.36 -0.81 -1.62
N ILE A 4 10.53 -1.72 -1.09
CA ILE A 4 9.16 -1.41 -0.69
C ILE A 4 8.82 -2.04 0.64
N THR A 5 8.06 -1.33 1.47
CA THR A 5 7.35 -1.88 2.62
C THR A 5 5.86 -1.97 2.29
N PHE A 6 5.33 -3.18 2.35
CA PHE A 6 3.89 -3.42 2.42
C PHE A 6 3.48 -3.45 3.88
N THR A 7 2.49 -2.67 4.25
CA THR A 7 1.86 -2.74 5.58
C THR A 7 0.47 -3.32 5.45
N VAL A 8 0.22 -4.35 6.23
CA VAL A 8 -1.06 -5.06 6.25
C VAL A 8 -1.67 -4.92 7.65
N PRO A 9 -2.60 -3.97 7.86
CA PRO A 9 -3.39 -3.90 9.07
C PRO A 9 -4.30 -5.12 9.17
N CYS A 10 -4.25 -5.84 10.29
CA CYS A 10 -5.00 -7.07 10.51
C CYS A 10 -5.82 -6.96 11.81
N TYR A 11 -7.10 -7.23 11.73
CA TYR A 11 -7.97 -7.38 12.89
C TYR A 11 -9.01 -8.46 12.63
N ASN A 12 -8.91 -9.59 13.35
CA ASN A 12 -9.75 -10.77 13.15
C ASN A 12 -9.79 -11.22 11.68
N SER A 13 -8.60 -11.36 11.08
CA SER A 13 -8.37 -11.60 9.65
C SER A 13 -7.95 -13.04 9.32
N ALA A 14 -7.88 -13.93 10.31
CA ALA A 14 -7.33 -15.29 10.15
C ALA A 14 -7.94 -16.08 9.00
N ALA A 15 -9.19 -15.81 8.66
CA ALA A 15 -9.91 -16.56 7.62
C ALA A 15 -9.51 -16.20 6.18
N TYR A 16 -8.83 -15.06 5.94
CA TYR A 16 -8.59 -14.55 4.58
C TYR A 16 -7.22 -13.89 4.36
N MET A 17 -6.46 -13.56 5.41
CA MET A 17 -5.18 -12.86 5.29
C MET A 17 -4.10 -13.65 4.53
N ASP A 18 -4.20 -14.98 4.46
CA ASP A 18 -3.26 -15.82 3.71
C ASP A 18 -3.18 -15.39 2.25
N ARG A 19 -4.32 -15.15 1.61
CA ARG A 19 -4.38 -14.71 0.21
C ARG A 19 -3.66 -13.37 0.01
N CYS A 20 -3.88 -12.42 0.91
CA CYS A 20 -3.17 -11.14 0.90
C CYS A 20 -1.66 -11.37 0.93
N ILE A 21 -1.16 -12.03 1.97
CA ILE A 21 0.27 -12.22 2.21
C ILE A 21 0.94 -12.96 1.05
N GLU A 22 0.33 -14.05 0.57
CA GLU A 22 0.89 -14.88 -0.50
C GLU A 22 1.07 -14.12 -1.82
N THR A 23 0.21 -13.11 -2.10
CA THR A 23 0.36 -12.27 -3.29
C THR A 23 1.43 -11.18 -3.15
N LEU A 24 1.89 -10.87 -1.92
CA LEU A 24 2.98 -9.94 -1.67
C LEU A 24 4.36 -10.60 -1.71
N LEU A 25 4.45 -11.88 -1.32
CA LEU A 25 5.71 -12.63 -1.25
C LEU A 25 6.50 -12.68 -2.57
N PRO A 26 5.90 -12.68 -3.78
CA PRO A 26 6.64 -12.63 -5.04
C PRO A 26 7.53 -11.40 -5.22
N ALA A 27 7.35 -10.32 -4.45
CA ALA A 27 8.27 -9.19 -4.43
C ALA A 27 9.67 -9.56 -3.87
N GLY A 28 9.79 -10.69 -3.14
CA GLY A 28 11.05 -11.29 -2.69
C GLY A 28 11.79 -10.44 -1.67
N GLU A 29 13.11 -10.63 -1.60
CA GLU A 29 14.00 -10.00 -0.62
C GLU A 29 14.06 -8.46 -0.71
N GLU A 30 13.61 -7.88 -1.80
CA GLU A 30 13.52 -6.44 -1.95
C GLU A 30 12.32 -5.84 -1.21
N ALA A 31 11.34 -6.67 -0.83
CA ALA A 31 10.19 -6.24 -0.05
C ALA A 31 10.38 -6.49 1.46
N GLU A 32 9.68 -5.70 2.23
CA GLU A 32 9.35 -5.92 3.64
C GLU A 32 7.84 -5.97 3.74
N ILE A 33 7.29 -6.95 4.44
CA ILE A 33 5.87 -7.08 4.74
C ILE A 33 5.71 -6.93 6.25
N ILE A 34 5.03 -5.88 6.68
CA ILE A 34 4.73 -5.63 8.09
C ILE A 34 3.26 -6.00 8.32
N LEU A 35 3.04 -7.13 9.00
CA LEU A 35 1.71 -7.53 9.47
C LEU A 35 1.46 -6.87 10.81
N VAL A 36 0.44 -6.04 10.91
CA VAL A 36 0.10 -5.36 12.17
C VAL A 36 -1.17 -5.99 12.72
N ASP A 37 -1.00 -6.86 13.70
CA ASP A 37 -2.11 -7.46 14.44
C ASP A 37 -2.63 -6.46 15.48
N ASP A 38 -3.77 -5.86 15.18
CA ASP A 38 -4.41 -4.79 15.95
C ASP A 38 -5.28 -5.35 17.09
N GLY A 39 -4.71 -6.24 17.90
CA GLY A 39 -5.38 -6.81 19.07
C GLY A 39 -6.49 -7.80 18.70
N SER A 40 -6.22 -8.68 17.72
CA SER A 40 -7.17 -9.71 17.29
C SER A 40 -7.50 -10.70 18.40
N THR A 41 -8.72 -11.23 18.37
CA THR A 41 -9.22 -12.24 19.32
C THR A 41 -9.33 -13.63 18.70
N ASP A 42 -9.15 -13.74 17.38
CA ASP A 42 -9.07 -14.99 16.62
C ASP A 42 -7.60 -15.45 16.43
N ASP A 43 -7.36 -16.37 15.52
CA ASP A 43 -6.01 -16.88 15.24
C ASP A 43 -5.15 -15.96 14.35
N THR A 44 -5.54 -14.72 14.07
CA THR A 44 -4.79 -13.77 13.22
C THR A 44 -3.34 -13.62 13.65
N GLY A 45 -3.09 -13.40 14.95
CA GLY A 45 -1.73 -13.26 15.47
C GLY A 45 -0.87 -14.52 15.23
N LYS A 46 -1.44 -15.72 15.42
CA LYS A 46 -0.72 -16.99 15.16
C LYS A 46 -0.41 -17.18 13.68
N VAL A 47 -1.35 -16.83 12.79
CA VAL A 47 -1.12 -16.87 11.33
C VAL A 47 0.01 -15.92 10.98
N ALA A 48 -0.03 -14.67 11.45
CA ALA A 48 1.01 -13.68 11.22
C ALA A 48 2.40 -14.17 11.68
N ASP A 49 2.49 -14.70 12.89
CA ASP A 49 3.74 -15.25 13.44
C ASP A 49 4.28 -16.39 12.59
N SER A 50 3.42 -17.28 12.10
CA SER A 50 3.82 -18.39 11.22
C SER A 50 4.46 -17.91 9.92
N TYR A 51 3.97 -16.81 9.34
CA TYR A 51 4.60 -16.18 8.17
C TYR A 51 5.94 -15.54 8.50
N ALA A 52 6.08 -14.89 9.66
CA ALA A 52 7.36 -14.33 10.08
C ALA A 52 8.40 -15.41 10.35
N GLU A 53 8.02 -16.54 10.94
CA GLU A 53 8.91 -17.69 11.12
C GLU A 53 9.34 -18.31 9.78
N LYS A 54 8.43 -18.41 8.83
CA LYS A 54 8.68 -18.99 7.49
C LYS A 54 9.50 -18.06 6.60
N TYR A 55 9.32 -16.75 6.71
CA TYR A 55 9.96 -15.74 5.86
C TYR A 55 10.64 -14.63 6.69
N PRO A 56 11.60 -14.96 7.57
CA PRO A 56 12.12 -14.04 8.59
C PRO A 56 12.87 -12.82 8.03
N THR A 57 13.26 -12.85 6.74
CA THR A 57 13.92 -11.73 6.06
C THR A 57 12.95 -10.81 5.33
N ILE A 58 11.71 -11.24 5.13
CA ILE A 58 10.69 -10.52 4.38
C ILE A 58 9.54 -10.07 5.27
N VAL A 59 9.04 -10.95 6.14
CA VAL A 59 7.86 -10.72 6.97
C VAL A 59 8.24 -10.37 8.40
N ARG A 60 7.59 -9.33 8.94
CA ARG A 60 7.65 -8.95 10.36
C ARG A 60 6.25 -8.79 10.90
N VAL A 61 6.06 -9.07 12.19
CA VAL A 61 4.79 -8.90 12.88
C VAL A 61 4.93 -7.81 13.94
N ILE A 62 3.90 -7.01 14.09
CA ILE A 62 3.71 -6.07 15.20
C ILE A 62 2.38 -6.42 15.85
N HIS A 63 2.42 -6.84 17.11
CA HIS A 63 1.21 -7.00 17.93
C HIS A 63 0.99 -5.75 18.75
N GLN A 64 -0.24 -5.24 18.76
CA GLN A 64 -0.60 -4.06 19.54
C GLN A 64 -1.99 -4.19 20.17
N GLU A 65 -2.29 -3.34 21.14
CA GLU A 65 -3.66 -3.14 21.58
C GLU A 65 -4.47 -2.50 20.45
N ASN A 66 -5.74 -2.89 20.32
CA ASN A 66 -6.59 -2.39 19.24
C ASN A 66 -6.64 -0.86 19.22
N GLY A 67 -6.14 -0.28 18.16
CA GLY A 67 -6.14 1.15 17.87
C GLY A 67 -6.97 1.52 16.62
N GLY A 68 -7.50 0.51 15.93
CA GLY A 68 -8.21 0.64 14.67
C GLY A 68 -7.27 0.71 13.45
N HIS A 69 -7.85 0.61 12.27
CA HIS A 69 -7.14 0.54 10.99
C HIS A 69 -6.05 1.63 10.84
N GLY A 70 -6.39 2.89 11.18
CA GLY A 70 -5.44 4.01 11.08
C GLY A 70 -4.17 3.82 11.93
N GLU A 71 -4.30 3.28 13.15
CA GLU A 71 -3.12 3.01 13.98
C GLU A 71 -2.28 1.86 13.41
N GLY A 72 -2.91 0.86 12.80
CA GLY A 72 -2.20 -0.18 12.07
C GLY A 72 -1.34 0.40 10.93
N VAL A 73 -1.88 1.33 10.15
CA VAL A 73 -1.14 2.05 9.11
C VAL A 73 -0.02 2.91 9.71
N ASN A 74 -0.28 3.65 10.80
CA ASN A 74 0.73 4.46 11.50
C ASN A 74 1.92 3.60 11.95
N GLN A 75 1.66 2.43 12.53
CA GLN A 75 2.70 1.48 12.93
C GLN A 75 3.53 1.03 11.74
N GLY A 76 2.88 0.77 10.62
CA GLY A 76 3.57 0.46 9.38
C GLY A 76 4.53 1.58 8.96
N ILE A 77 4.08 2.83 8.90
CA ILE A 77 4.90 3.99 8.49
C ILE A 77 6.09 4.21 9.45
N ARG A 78 5.84 4.09 10.76
CA ARG A 78 6.91 4.26 11.78
C ARG A 78 8.00 3.21 11.63
N ASN A 79 7.62 1.97 11.30
CA ASN A 79 8.51 0.82 11.24
C ASN A 79 9.03 0.48 9.84
N ALA A 80 8.54 1.13 8.78
CA ALA A 80 8.94 0.87 7.41
C ALA A 80 10.44 1.08 7.18
N THR A 81 11.09 0.15 6.49
CA THR A 81 12.49 0.24 6.06
C THR A 81 12.64 0.37 4.55
N GLY A 82 11.56 0.18 3.81
CA GLY A 82 11.52 0.31 2.36
C GLY A 82 11.58 1.77 1.90
N LEU A 83 12.19 1.97 0.73
CA LEU A 83 12.22 3.27 0.07
C LEU A 83 10.81 3.76 -0.28
N PHE A 84 9.95 2.82 -0.66
CA PHE A 84 8.54 3.05 -0.95
C PHE A 84 7.64 2.34 0.07
N PHE A 85 6.40 2.81 0.19
CA PHE A 85 5.42 2.33 1.15
C PHE A 85 4.06 2.13 0.50
N LYS A 86 3.43 1.00 0.77
CA LYS A 86 2.06 0.69 0.34
C LYS A 86 1.29 0.04 1.48
N VAL A 87 0.07 0.51 1.69
CA VAL A 87 -0.92 -0.21 2.51
C VAL A 87 -1.64 -1.24 1.63
N VAL A 88 -1.84 -2.42 2.15
CA VAL A 88 -2.70 -3.46 1.57
C VAL A 88 -3.61 -3.97 2.68
N ASP A 89 -4.91 -3.87 2.50
CA ASP A 89 -5.87 -4.38 3.49
C ASP A 89 -5.81 -5.90 3.54
N SER A 90 -6.03 -6.49 4.70
CA SER A 90 -5.84 -7.93 4.92
C SER A 90 -6.81 -8.83 4.15
N ASP A 91 -7.88 -8.25 3.60
CA ASP A 91 -8.86 -8.89 2.71
C ASP A 91 -8.64 -8.60 1.22
N ASP A 92 -7.67 -7.73 0.90
CA ASP A 92 -7.24 -7.44 -0.46
C ASP A 92 -6.07 -8.31 -0.92
N TRP A 93 -5.78 -8.30 -2.22
CA TRP A 93 -4.63 -9.00 -2.80
C TRP A 93 -4.11 -8.26 -4.04
N LEU A 94 -2.88 -8.57 -4.43
CA LEU A 94 -2.26 -8.00 -5.62
C LEU A 94 -2.27 -9.01 -6.78
N ASP A 95 -2.44 -8.48 -7.99
CA ASP A 95 -2.14 -9.23 -9.20
C ASP A 95 -0.63 -9.40 -9.35
N THR A 96 -0.17 -10.63 -9.58
CA THR A 96 1.26 -10.97 -9.62
C THR A 96 2.00 -10.31 -10.78
N GLU A 97 1.36 -10.17 -11.96
CA GLU A 97 1.99 -9.52 -13.11
C GLU A 97 2.05 -8.00 -12.90
N ALA A 98 1.00 -7.42 -12.32
CA ALA A 98 0.99 -6.01 -11.94
C ALA A 98 2.06 -5.71 -10.88
N LEU A 99 2.20 -6.57 -9.86
CA LEU A 99 3.25 -6.44 -8.86
C LEU A 99 4.65 -6.45 -9.50
N ALA A 100 4.90 -7.36 -10.45
CA ALA A 100 6.19 -7.42 -11.14
C ALA A 100 6.50 -6.11 -11.88
N LYS A 101 5.51 -5.53 -12.58
CA LYS A 101 5.65 -4.23 -13.27
C LYS A 101 5.90 -3.08 -12.28
N VAL A 102 5.16 -3.04 -11.17
CA VAL A 102 5.38 -2.06 -10.09
C VAL A 102 6.81 -2.16 -9.59
N MET A 103 7.30 -3.36 -9.25
CA MET A 103 8.66 -3.56 -8.75
C MET A 103 9.73 -3.11 -9.77
N GLU A 104 9.50 -3.31 -11.06
CA GLU A 104 10.40 -2.83 -12.12
C GLU A 104 10.48 -1.29 -12.12
N VAL A 105 9.33 -0.62 -12.06
CA VAL A 105 9.27 0.86 -12.00
C VAL A 105 9.98 1.37 -10.75
N LEU A 106 9.70 0.78 -9.57
CA LEU A 106 10.32 1.20 -8.32
C LEU A 106 11.85 1.02 -8.34
N ARG A 107 12.36 -0.11 -8.89
CA ARG A 107 13.82 -0.33 -9.06
C ARG A 107 14.48 0.74 -9.94
N ARG A 108 13.79 1.16 -11.01
CA ARG A 108 14.26 2.23 -11.87
C ARG A 108 14.42 3.53 -11.11
N PHE A 109 13.41 3.91 -10.32
CA PHE A 109 13.45 5.15 -9.56
C PHE A 109 14.33 5.11 -8.31
N ALA A 110 14.57 3.93 -7.73
CA ALA A 110 15.53 3.78 -6.64
C ALA A 110 16.98 4.11 -7.06
N LYS A 111 17.27 4.11 -8.36
CA LYS A 111 18.59 4.41 -8.95
C LYS A 111 18.61 5.75 -9.70
N ALA A 112 17.49 6.41 -9.84
CA ALA A 112 17.37 7.67 -10.58
C ALA A 112 17.89 8.86 -9.76
N GLU A 113 18.44 9.85 -10.44
CA GLU A 113 18.83 11.12 -9.82
C GLU A 113 17.62 11.92 -9.31
N THR A 114 16.53 11.87 -10.07
CA THR A 114 15.25 12.48 -9.64
C THR A 114 14.42 11.45 -8.91
N PRO A 115 14.11 11.67 -7.63
CA PRO A 115 13.30 10.76 -6.86
C PRO A 115 11.85 10.72 -7.38
N LEU A 116 11.18 9.59 -7.23
CA LEU A 116 9.75 9.46 -7.41
C LEU A 116 9.07 9.59 -6.04
N ASP A 117 8.13 10.50 -5.91
CA ASP A 117 7.40 10.72 -4.65
C ASP A 117 6.14 9.87 -4.55
N LEU A 118 5.44 9.68 -5.68
CA LEU A 118 4.18 8.91 -5.75
C LEU A 118 4.12 8.08 -7.03
N LEU A 119 3.96 6.76 -6.87
CA LEU A 119 3.51 5.89 -7.94
C LEU A 119 2.03 5.61 -7.77
N MET A 120 1.27 5.80 -8.83
CA MET A 120 -0.14 5.44 -8.91
C MET A 120 -0.32 4.25 -9.85
N ALA A 121 -1.23 3.35 -9.49
CA ALA A 121 -1.61 2.19 -10.31
C ALA A 121 -3.13 2.00 -10.27
N ASN A 122 -3.64 1.20 -11.19
CA ASN A 122 -5.03 0.81 -11.21
C ASN A 122 -5.36 -0.13 -10.04
N TYR A 123 -6.63 -0.20 -9.69
CA TYR A 123 -7.15 -1.22 -8.79
C TYR A 123 -8.48 -1.77 -9.30
N VAL A 124 -8.91 -2.87 -8.75
CA VAL A 124 -10.10 -3.61 -9.21
C VAL A 124 -11.02 -3.91 -8.03
N TYR A 125 -12.28 -3.55 -8.16
CA TYR A 125 -13.32 -4.11 -7.31
C TYR A 125 -13.73 -5.47 -7.86
N GLU A 126 -13.44 -6.52 -7.09
CA GLU A 126 -13.84 -7.89 -7.43
C GLU A 126 -15.11 -8.27 -6.65
N HIS A 127 -16.20 -8.49 -7.38
CA HIS A 127 -17.46 -8.96 -6.82
C HIS A 127 -17.50 -10.49 -6.88
N VAL A 128 -16.99 -11.13 -5.82
CA VAL A 128 -16.83 -12.59 -5.75
C VAL A 128 -18.18 -13.32 -5.90
N ALA A 129 -19.26 -12.73 -5.41
CA ALA A 129 -20.60 -13.34 -5.41
C ALA A 129 -21.19 -13.54 -6.83
N ASP A 130 -20.90 -12.64 -7.76
CA ASP A 130 -21.41 -12.67 -9.14
C ASP A 130 -20.31 -12.78 -10.20
N ASN A 131 -19.05 -12.93 -9.75
CA ASN A 131 -17.86 -13.02 -10.58
C ASN A 131 -17.71 -11.85 -11.57
N THR A 132 -18.09 -10.65 -11.13
CA THR A 132 -17.90 -9.41 -11.90
C THR A 132 -16.68 -8.63 -11.41
N ARG A 133 -16.08 -7.84 -12.31
CA ARG A 133 -14.92 -7.00 -12.03
C ARG A 133 -15.16 -5.59 -12.51
N ASN A 134 -14.83 -4.62 -11.68
CA ASN A 134 -14.82 -3.21 -12.06
C ASN A 134 -13.41 -2.64 -11.90
N VAL A 135 -12.75 -2.35 -13.02
CA VAL A 135 -11.41 -1.74 -13.03
C VAL A 135 -11.54 -0.25 -12.84
N VAL A 136 -10.82 0.29 -11.87
CA VAL A 136 -10.66 1.72 -11.69
C VAL A 136 -9.29 2.12 -12.20
N ASP A 137 -9.29 2.88 -13.29
CA ASP A 137 -8.11 3.44 -13.94
C ASP A 137 -8.18 4.96 -13.99
N TYR A 138 -7.05 5.59 -14.32
CA TYR A 138 -6.93 7.05 -14.44
C TYR A 138 -6.55 7.48 -15.87
N THR A 139 -6.82 6.63 -16.86
CA THR A 139 -6.60 6.92 -18.28
C THR A 139 -7.30 8.18 -18.70
N GLY A 140 -6.59 9.06 -19.45
CA GLY A 140 -7.10 10.35 -19.86
C GLY A 140 -7.18 11.43 -18.77
N ILE A 141 -6.84 11.08 -17.50
CA ILE A 141 -6.74 12.00 -16.37
C ILE A 141 -5.27 12.22 -16.02
N LEU A 142 -4.53 11.13 -15.84
CA LEU A 142 -3.12 11.16 -15.50
C LEU A 142 -2.27 10.81 -16.73
N PRO A 143 -1.12 11.50 -16.93
CA PRO A 143 -0.13 11.09 -17.92
C PRO A 143 0.41 9.69 -17.63
N GLU A 144 0.34 8.81 -18.65
CA GLU A 144 0.68 7.39 -18.47
C GLU A 144 2.16 7.11 -18.70
N ASN A 145 2.72 6.21 -17.89
CA ASN A 145 4.04 5.61 -18.06
C ASN A 145 5.21 6.60 -18.20
N ARG A 146 5.05 7.80 -17.66
CA ARG A 146 6.11 8.82 -17.52
C ARG A 146 5.99 9.58 -16.22
N VAL A 147 7.06 10.27 -15.82
CA VAL A 147 7.01 11.23 -14.71
C VAL A 147 6.21 12.46 -15.13
N PHE A 148 5.41 12.98 -14.22
CA PHE A 148 4.63 14.20 -14.40
C PHE A 148 4.47 14.95 -13.07
N HIS A 149 3.96 16.17 -13.14
CA HIS A 149 3.65 17.06 -12.02
C HIS A 149 2.15 17.38 -11.97
N TRP A 150 1.70 17.96 -10.86
CA TRP A 150 0.27 18.24 -10.64
C TRP A 150 -0.37 19.18 -11.67
N ASP A 151 0.39 20.06 -12.29
CA ASP A 151 -0.07 20.98 -13.35
C ASP A 151 -0.31 20.31 -14.71
N GLU A 152 0.11 19.07 -14.86
CA GLU A 152 -0.08 18.28 -16.08
C GLU A 152 -1.30 17.37 -16.04
N ILE A 153 -2.01 17.28 -14.91
CA ILE A 153 -3.13 16.35 -14.76
C ILE A 153 -4.42 16.88 -15.40
N GLY A 154 -5.25 15.96 -15.89
CA GLY A 154 -6.60 16.26 -16.33
C GLY A 154 -7.56 16.51 -15.17
N LYS A 155 -8.78 16.90 -15.52
CA LYS A 155 -9.84 17.09 -14.53
C LYS A 155 -10.40 15.74 -14.08
N PHE A 156 -10.39 15.49 -12.78
CA PHE A 156 -11.06 14.31 -12.21
C PHE A 156 -12.58 14.43 -12.36
N PRO A 157 -13.25 13.44 -12.94
CA PRO A 157 -14.69 13.37 -12.93
C PRO A 157 -15.21 13.06 -11.51
N PRO A 158 -16.47 13.39 -11.17
CA PRO A 158 -17.00 13.24 -9.82
C PRO A 158 -17.04 11.80 -9.28
N ASP A 159 -17.01 10.82 -10.17
CA ASP A 159 -17.07 9.39 -9.87
C ASP A 159 -15.69 8.73 -9.77
N LYS A 160 -14.60 9.47 -10.01
CA LYS A 160 -13.23 8.97 -9.89
C LYS A 160 -12.48 9.66 -8.74
N ASN A 161 -12.02 8.89 -7.80
CA ASN A 161 -11.23 9.35 -6.65
C ASN A 161 -9.90 8.60 -6.60
N ILE A 162 -8.88 9.22 -6.04
CA ILE A 162 -7.66 8.54 -5.67
C ILE A 162 -7.92 7.81 -4.35
N LEU A 163 -7.81 6.49 -4.34
CA LEU A 163 -7.98 5.67 -3.13
C LEU A 163 -6.65 5.05 -2.69
N MET A 164 -6.61 4.58 -1.45
CA MET A 164 -5.44 3.96 -0.83
C MET A 164 -4.89 2.78 -1.65
N HIS A 165 -5.79 2.04 -2.32
CA HIS A 165 -5.41 0.90 -3.17
C HIS A 165 -4.54 1.31 -4.36
N SER A 166 -4.68 2.55 -4.86
CA SER A 166 -3.97 3.04 -6.05
C SER A 166 -2.62 3.69 -5.78
N VAL A 167 -2.28 3.99 -4.53
CA VAL A 167 -1.09 4.80 -4.20
C VAL A 167 0.05 3.97 -3.61
N ILE A 168 1.28 4.29 -4.03
CA ILE A 168 2.53 3.84 -3.45
C ILE A 168 3.39 5.09 -3.23
N TYR A 169 3.56 5.49 -2.00
CA TYR A 169 4.32 6.67 -1.65
C TYR A 169 5.81 6.35 -1.44
N ARG A 170 6.67 7.31 -1.72
CA ARG A 170 8.01 7.30 -1.14
C ARG A 170 7.87 7.47 0.37
N THR A 171 8.50 6.59 1.14
CA THR A 171 8.35 6.53 2.60
C THR A 171 8.70 7.87 3.27
N GLU A 172 9.71 8.55 2.74
CA GLU A 172 10.14 9.86 3.23
C GLU A 172 9.06 10.94 3.07
N VAL A 173 8.27 10.91 1.98
CA VAL A 173 7.16 11.84 1.75
C VAL A 173 6.08 11.68 2.82
N LEU A 174 5.72 10.42 3.16
CA LEU A 174 4.77 10.15 4.24
C LEU A 174 5.27 10.69 5.58
N ARG A 175 6.54 10.46 5.90
CA ARG A 175 7.14 10.94 7.15
C ARG A 175 7.26 12.46 7.19
N ALA A 176 7.65 13.08 6.08
CA ALA A 176 7.76 14.55 5.98
C ALA A 176 6.41 15.25 6.06
N SER A 177 5.31 14.59 5.66
CA SER A 177 3.97 15.16 5.77
C SER A 177 3.49 15.34 7.20
N GLY A 178 4.13 14.65 8.17
CA GLY A 178 3.70 14.64 9.56
C GLY A 178 2.34 14.00 9.78
N MET A 179 1.84 13.24 8.79
CA MET A 179 0.55 12.57 8.87
C MET A 179 0.52 11.57 10.02
N GLU A 180 -0.52 11.65 10.83
CA GLU A 180 -0.87 10.66 11.84
C GLU A 180 -2.39 10.39 11.76
N LEU A 181 -2.75 9.16 11.46
CA LEU A 181 -4.14 8.76 11.30
C LEU A 181 -4.79 8.60 12.68
N PRO A 182 -6.00 9.12 12.90
CA PRO A 182 -6.69 9.02 14.19
C PRO A 182 -7.10 7.57 14.48
N LYS A 183 -7.01 7.19 15.76
CA LYS A 183 -7.47 5.87 16.24
C LYS A 183 -9.00 5.76 16.16
N HIS A 184 -9.50 4.54 15.93
CA HIS A 184 -10.91 4.20 15.95
C HIS A 184 -11.80 5.13 15.10
N THR A 185 -11.27 5.59 13.96
CA THR A 185 -11.96 6.52 13.06
C THR A 185 -12.19 5.85 11.72
N PHE A 186 -13.38 6.05 11.14
CA PHE A 186 -13.70 5.59 9.79
C PHE A 186 -13.11 6.54 8.73
N TYR A 187 -12.91 6.02 7.52
CA TYR A 187 -12.44 6.78 6.35
C TYR A 187 -11.05 7.39 6.51
N VAL A 188 -10.19 6.79 7.34
CA VAL A 188 -8.78 7.20 7.51
C VAL A 188 -7.95 6.97 6.24
N ASP A 189 -8.40 6.08 5.36
CA ASP A 189 -7.89 5.86 4.02
C ASP A 189 -7.82 7.14 3.18
N ASN A 190 -8.84 8.00 3.27
CA ASN A 190 -8.82 9.31 2.63
C ASN A 190 -7.74 10.23 3.22
N LEU A 191 -7.56 10.22 4.54
CA LEU A 191 -6.49 10.99 5.19
C LEU A 191 -5.12 10.51 4.73
N PHE A 192 -4.92 9.17 4.66
CA PHE A 192 -3.69 8.55 4.15
C PHE A 192 -3.38 9.00 2.72
N VAL A 193 -4.39 9.10 1.87
CA VAL A 193 -4.21 9.51 0.47
C VAL A 193 -3.93 11.00 0.37
N TYR A 194 -4.76 11.86 0.99
CA TYR A 194 -4.78 13.28 0.64
C TYR A 194 -3.85 14.14 1.50
N GLN A 195 -3.53 13.77 2.73
CA GLN A 195 -2.65 14.59 3.58
C GLN A 195 -1.20 14.68 3.06
N PRO A 196 -0.58 13.63 2.48
CA PRO A 196 0.77 13.73 1.96
C PRO A 196 0.88 14.45 0.60
N LEU A 197 -0.22 14.59 -0.17
CA LEU A 197 -0.16 15.13 -1.53
C LEU A 197 0.51 16.51 -1.65
N PRO A 198 0.39 17.46 -0.70
CA PRO A 198 1.13 18.72 -0.77
C PRO A 198 2.66 18.57 -0.76
N GLN A 199 3.18 17.42 -0.33
CA GLN A 199 4.62 17.11 -0.32
C GLN A 199 5.08 16.37 -1.59
N VAL A 200 4.14 15.98 -2.46
CA VAL A 200 4.41 15.21 -3.68
C VAL A 200 4.72 16.17 -4.82
N ASN A 201 5.90 16.04 -5.42
CA ASN A 201 6.32 16.80 -6.59
C ASN A 201 6.34 15.95 -7.85
N THR A 202 6.84 14.71 -7.74
CA THR A 202 7.02 13.81 -8.89
C THR A 202 6.07 12.61 -8.78
N ILE A 203 5.31 12.42 -9.84
CA ILE A 203 4.28 11.37 -9.91
C ILE A 203 4.56 10.49 -11.12
N TYR A 204 4.25 9.21 -10.99
CA TYR A 204 4.26 8.25 -12.09
C TYR A 204 2.96 7.44 -12.06
N TYR A 205 2.25 7.40 -13.16
CA TYR A 205 1.08 6.54 -13.29
C TYR A 205 1.42 5.34 -14.17
N LEU A 206 1.31 4.16 -13.58
CA LEU A 206 1.49 2.86 -14.23
C LEU A 206 0.10 2.32 -14.60
N ASN A 207 -0.20 2.31 -15.89
CA ASN A 207 -1.43 1.74 -16.45
C ASN A 207 -1.18 0.32 -16.97
#